data_ac8b7dfd62c8142a484c73ae3a08bfb6
#
_entry.id   ac8b7dfd62c8142a484c73ae3a08bfb6
#
_cell.length_a   1.000
_cell.length_b   1.000
_cell.length_c   1.000
_cell.angle_alpha   90.00
_cell.angle_beta   90.00
_cell.angle_gamma   90.00
#
_symmetry.space_group_name_H-M   'P 1'
#
loop_
_entity.id
_entity.type
_entity.pdbx_description
1 polymer ?
#
loop_
_entity_poly.entity_id
_entity_poly.type
_entity_poly.pdbx_seq_one_letter_code
_entity_poly.pdbx_strand_id
1 'polypeptide(L)'
;MDDRNYLNAPVSLRDQPIYRIVSVERLFELFEKRQNVLVKPKKWQDPFENFIMRSQFRLRTGELATLAFRDHFYGQCWTLHRASDAMWRIYSPRADAVRIRTTICKLAESLAQTCGEWAHTEAFVGRVRYLPSKVLKIYAINVFDGVDAPSSRMFAETLLVKRPAFAHEREVRLLFHLHDDIRARDDLYAYPIDPDGCDRPDNDRSKNGGT
;
A
#
# COMPACT_ATOMS: atom_id res chain seq x y z
N MET A 1 -9.53 -9.69 6.64
CA MET A 1 -9.38 -9.31 5.21
C MET A 1 -9.31 -10.56 4.34
N ASP A 2 -9.91 -10.57 3.14
CA ASP A 2 -9.93 -11.71 2.19
C ASP A 2 -8.51 -11.97 1.64
N ASP A 3 -8.17 -13.24 1.38
CA ASP A 3 -6.89 -13.64 0.76
C ASP A 3 -6.61 -12.95 -0.57
N ARG A 4 -7.65 -12.64 -1.33
CA ARG A 4 -7.58 -11.93 -2.62
C ARG A 4 -7.01 -10.52 -2.52
N ASN A 5 -7.02 -9.91 -1.35
CA ASN A 5 -6.51 -8.56 -1.10
C ASN A 5 -5.03 -8.52 -0.75
N TYR A 6 -4.41 -9.70 -0.52
CA TYR A 6 -2.98 -9.84 -0.33
C TYR A 6 -2.29 -10.10 -1.68
N LEU A 7 -1.71 -9.06 -2.25
CA LEU A 7 -1.11 -9.09 -3.60
C LEU A 7 0.39 -9.42 -3.50
N ASN A 8 0.83 -10.50 -4.12
CA ASN A 8 2.24 -10.97 -4.04
C ASN A 8 2.74 -11.16 -2.58
N ALA A 9 1.83 -11.38 -1.62
CA ALA A 9 2.11 -11.54 -0.21
C ALA A 9 1.56 -12.88 0.29
N PRO A 10 2.31 -13.99 0.13
CA PRO A 10 1.89 -15.30 0.59
C PRO A 10 1.70 -15.33 2.11
N VAL A 11 0.93 -16.30 2.61
CA VAL A 11 0.61 -16.43 4.05
C VAL A 11 1.86 -16.34 4.93
N SER A 12 2.94 -17.01 4.55
CA SER A 12 4.22 -17.01 5.27
C SER A 12 4.88 -15.64 5.43
N LEU A 13 4.46 -14.65 4.64
CA LEU A 13 4.99 -13.28 4.69
C LEU A 13 4.12 -12.35 5.55
N ARG A 14 2.85 -12.68 5.78
CA ARG A 14 1.87 -11.76 6.38
C ARG A 14 2.18 -11.37 7.82
N ASP A 15 2.75 -12.29 8.59
CA ASP A 15 3.14 -12.06 9.98
C ASP A 15 4.58 -11.56 10.13
N GLN A 16 5.32 -11.46 9.01
CA GLN A 16 6.66 -10.89 9.05
C GLN A 16 6.62 -9.41 9.37
N PRO A 17 7.59 -8.92 10.17
CA PRO A 17 7.68 -7.52 10.50
C PRO A 17 8.03 -6.68 9.26
N ILE A 18 7.31 -5.58 9.11
CA ILE A 18 7.60 -4.51 8.17
C ILE A 18 7.90 -3.23 8.92
N TYR A 19 8.65 -2.36 8.29
CA TYR A 19 9.20 -1.16 8.93
C TYR A 19 8.94 0.07 8.06
N ARG A 20 8.84 1.23 8.72
CA ARG A 20 8.75 2.51 8.05
C ARG A 20 9.52 3.55 8.86
N ILE A 21 10.28 4.39 8.17
CA ILE A 21 10.95 5.54 8.76
C ILE A 21 10.00 6.74 8.60
N VAL A 22 9.70 7.40 9.71
CA VAL A 22 8.81 8.56 9.77
C VAL A 22 9.46 9.64 10.64
N SER A 23 9.18 10.92 10.39
CA SER A 23 9.64 11.97 11.27
C SER A 23 9.01 11.83 12.66
N VAL A 24 9.69 12.34 13.68
CA VAL A 24 9.18 12.35 15.06
C VAL A 24 7.85 13.11 15.13
N GLU A 25 7.70 14.20 14.38
CA GLU A 25 6.47 14.96 14.26
C GLU A 25 5.29 14.08 13.75
N ARG A 26 5.53 13.30 12.68
CA ARG A 26 4.52 12.37 12.13
C ARG A 26 4.17 11.25 13.10
N LEU A 27 5.12 10.80 13.92
CA LEU A 27 4.83 9.83 14.98
C LEU A 27 3.89 10.44 16.03
N PHE A 28 4.15 11.65 16.49
CA PHE A 28 3.27 12.33 17.45
C PHE A 28 1.86 12.55 16.86
N GLU A 29 1.76 13.03 15.63
CA GLU A 29 0.46 13.17 14.95
C GLU A 29 -0.33 11.85 14.90
N LEU A 30 0.35 10.72 14.64
CA LEU A 30 -0.28 9.40 14.60
C LEU A 30 -0.90 9.03 15.95
N PHE A 31 -0.18 9.27 17.06
CA PHE A 31 -0.67 8.97 18.41
C PHE A 31 -1.75 9.97 18.86
N GLU A 32 -1.56 11.26 18.65
CA GLU A 32 -2.49 12.30 19.08
C GLU A 32 -3.82 12.23 18.34
N LYS A 33 -3.77 12.08 17.00
CA LYS A 33 -4.97 12.01 16.16
C LYS A 33 -5.56 10.60 16.08
N ARG A 34 -4.81 9.57 16.53
CA ARG A 34 -5.15 8.15 16.40
C ARG A 34 -5.55 7.79 14.96
N GLN A 35 -4.79 8.31 14.00
CA GLN A 35 -5.05 8.15 12.58
C GLN A 35 -3.79 7.74 11.83
N ASN A 36 -3.94 6.82 10.89
CA ASN A 36 -2.94 6.57 9.87
C ASN A 36 -3.30 7.31 8.58
N VAL A 37 -2.29 7.76 7.84
CA VAL A 37 -2.47 8.61 6.66
C VAL A 37 -1.86 7.93 5.43
N LEU A 38 -2.67 7.77 4.40
CA LEU A 38 -2.26 7.36 3.07
C LEU A 38 -2.16 8.58 2.15
N VAL A 39 -1.30 8.51 1.15
CA VAL A 39 -1.10 9.60 0.19
C VAL A 39 -1.40 9.12 -1.24
N LYS A 40 -1.82 10.02 -2.12
CA LYS A 40 -2.00 9.68 -3.54
C LYS A 40 -0.68 9.27 -4.18
N PRO A 41 -0.67 8.25 -5.06
CA PRO A 41 0.52 7.80 -5.79
C PRO A 41 1.20 8.91 -6.62
N LYS A 42 0.47 9.93 -7.02
CA LYS A 42 1.05 11.11 -7.70
C LYS A 42 2.06 11.91 -6.84
N LYS A 43 2.04 11.71 -5.51
CA LYS A 43 2.97 12.33 -4.55
C LYS A 43 4.22 11.48 -4.29
N TRP A 44 4.30 10.26 -4.82
CA TRP A 44 5.49 9.43 -4.69
C TRP A 44 6.64 10.03 -5.50
N GLN A 45 7.85 9.81 -5.01
CA GLN A 45 9.04 10.46 -5.57
C GLN A 45 9.41 9.97 -6.98
N ASP A 46 9.27 8.65 -7.24
CA ASP A 46 9.54 8.10 -8.56
C ASP A 46 8.31 8.24 -9.48
N PRO A 47 8.36 9.05 -10.54
CA PRO A 47 7.25 9.23 -11.47
C PRO A 47 6.87 7.96 -12.22
N PHE A 48 7.73 6.93 -12.21
CA PHE A 48 7.44 5.62 -12.82
C PHE A 48 6.62 4.70 -11.91
N GLU A 49 6.38 5.05 -10.66
CA GLU A 49 5.63 4.20 -9.72
C GLU A 49 4.13 4.16 -10.02
N ASN A 50 3.59 5.15 -10.69
CA ASN A 50 2.18 5.20 -11.10
C ASN A 50 1.98 5.50 -12.59
N PHE A 51 3.01 5.23 -13.41
CA PHE A 51 2.99 5.60 -14.82
C PHE A 51 1.84 4.93 -15.59
N ILE A 52 1.45 3.70 -15.25
CA ILE A 52 0.32 3.00 -15.87
C ILE A 52 -0.99 3.74 -15.61
N MET A 53 -1.24 4.14 -14.35
CA MET A 53 -2.44 4.89 -13.97
C MET A 53 -2.52 6.26 -14.65
N ARG A 54 -1.38 6.86 -14.97
CA ARG A 54 -1.27 8.16 -15.65
C ARG A 54 -1.20 8.06 -17.17
N SER A 55 -1.09 6.86 -17.72
CA SER A 55 -1.02 6.64 -19.16
C SER A 55 -2.36 6.93 -19.84
N GLN A 56 -2.28 7.26 -21.12
CA GLN A 56 -3.42 7.27 -22.01
C GLN A 56 -3.55 5.91 -22.67
N PHE A 57 -4.76 5.44 -22.80
CA PHE A 57 -5.10 4.16 -23.40
C PHE A 57 -5.83 4.44 -24.72
N ARG A 58 -5.50 3.68 -25.77
CA ARG A 58 -6.21 3.73 -27.05
C ARG A 58 -7.41 2.78 -26.99
N LEU A 59 -8.60 3.33 -27.07
CA LEU A 59 -9.84 2.57 -27.17
C LEU A 59 -9.93 1.84 -28.50
N ARG A 60 -10.84 0.86 -28.61
CA ARG A 60 -11.14 0.15 -29.87
C ARG A 60 -11.64 1.11 -30.97
N THR A 61 -12.23 2.25 -30.60
CA THR A 61 -12.64 3.33 -31.49
C THR A 61 -11.47 4.11 -32.07
N GLY A 62 -10.24 3.93 -31.57
CA GLY A 62 -9.04 4.71 -31.91
C GLY A 62 -8.82 5.96 -31.05
N GLU A 63 -9.79 6.36 -30.25
CA GLU A 63 -9.72 7.49 -29.35
C GLU A 63 -8.75 7.23 -28.18
N LEU A 64 -8.14 8.31 -27.67
CA LEU A 64 -7.31 8.26 -26.48
C LEU A 64 -8.17 8.58 -25.24
N ALA A 65 -8.13 7.69 -24.26
CA ALA A 65 -8.82 7.85 -22.98
C ALA A 65 -7.82 7.79 -21.82
N THR A 66 -8.18 8.43 -20.72
CA THR A 66 -7.49 8.32 -19.43
C THR A 66 -8.38 7.57 -18.44
N LEU A 67 -7.76 6.92 -17.47
CA LEU A 67 -8.52 6.25 -16.41
C LEU A 67 -9.21 7.29 -15.53
N ALA A 68 -10.53 7.25 -15.45
CA ALA A 68 -11.33 8.23 -14.68
C ALA A 68 -10.94 8.22 -13.20
N PHE A 69 -10.69 7.05 -12.62
CA PHE A 69 -10.38 6.84 -11.22
C PHE A 69 -8.87 6.76 -10.91
N ARG A 70 -8.00 7.24 -11.81
CA ARG A 70 -6.53 7.28 -11.61
C ARG A 70 -6.12 8.00 -10.32
N ASP A 71 -6.93 8.95 -9.86
CA ASP A 71 -6.70 9.76 -8.67
C ASP A 71 -7.46 9.26 -7.43
N HIS A 72 -8.13 8.09 -7.50
CA HIS A 72 -8.90 7.52 -6.40
C HIS A 72 -8.09 6.56 -5.52
N PHE A 73 -6.87 6.24 -5.92
CA PHE A 73 -5.99 5.40 -5.10
C PHE A 73 -5.15 6.22 -4.14
N TYR A 74 -4.99 5.66 -2.96
CA TYR A 74 -4.10 6.13 -1.91
C TYR A 74 -3.18 5.00 -1.49
N GLY A 75 -1.98 5.33 -1.03
CA GLY A 75 -1.02 4.32 -0.64
C GLY A 75 -0.05 4.77 0.42
N GLN A 76 0.57 3.78 1.05
CA GLN A 76 1.62 3.97 2.04
C GLN A 76 2.67 2.90 1.86
N CYS A 77 3.94 3.32 1.82
CA CYS A 77 5.09 2.45 1.56
C CYS A 77 5.76 2.02 2.85
N TRP A 78 6.06 0.73 2.95
CA TRP A 78 6.76 0.05 4.03
C TRP A 78 7.92 -0.77 3.46
N THR A 79 8.83 -1.22 4.28
CA THR A 79 9.96 -2.08 3.87
C THR A 79 10.06 -3.34 4.71
N LEU A 80 10.51 -4.43 4.09
CA LEU A 80 10.89 -5.67 4.79
C LEU A 80 12.29 -5.56 5.44
N HIS A 81 13.04 -4.48 5.20
CA HIS A 81 14.34 -4.28 5.81
C HIS A 81 14.23 -3.76 7.25
N ARG A 82 14.78 -4.52 8.19
CA ARG A 82 14.86 -4.09 9.59
C ARG A 82 15.83 -2.90 9.76
N ALA A 83 16.96 -2.94 9.08
CA ALA A 83 17.98 -1.91 9.17
C ALA A 83 18.62 -1.71 7.79
N SER A 84 18.73 -0.47 7.35
CA SER A 84 19.40 -0.10 6.12
C SER A 84 19.86 1.35 6.25
N ASP A 85 21.18 1.57 6.24
CA ASP A 85 21.76 2.93 6.27
C ASP A 85 21.28 3.76 5.09
N ALA A 86 21.09 3.13 3.91
CA ALA A 86 20.56 3.81 2.74
C ALA A 86 19.16 4.37 2.99
N MET A 87 18.28 3.58 3.60
CA MET A 87 16.91 4.01 3.95
C MET A 87 16.93 5.15 4.97
N TRP A 88 17.80 5.09 5.98
CA TRP A 88 17.94 6.18 6.94
C TRP A 88 18.40 7.48 6.28
N ARG A 89 19.38 7.41 5.38
CA ARG A 89 19.87 8.60 4.65
C ARG A 89 18.81 9.20 3.74
N ILE A 90 17.98 8.37 3.11
CA ILE A 90 16.92 8.82 2.20
C ILE A 90 15.75 9.42 2.99
N TYR A 91 15.27 8.73 4.03
CA TYR A 91 14.02 9.08 4.71
C TYR A 91 14.22 9.89 6.01
N SER A 92 15.46 10.08 6.47
CA SER A 92 15.80 10.90 7.64
C SER A 92 17.03 11.77 7.39
N PRO A 93 17.02 12.63 6.35
CA PRO A 93 18.19 13.45 6.02
C PRO A 93 18.58 14.43 7.12
N ARG A 94 17.66 14.77 8.03
CA ARG A 94 17.89 15.66 9.16
C ARG A 94 18.12 14.94 10.48
N ALA A 95 18.20 13.60 10.46
CA ALA A 95 18.31 12.75 11.65
C ALA A 95 17.17 12.98 12.69
N ASP A 96 15.99 13.37 12.24
CA ASP A 96 14.79 13.69 13.02
C ASP A 96 13.68 12.65 12.87
N ALA A 97 14.03 11.43 12.50
CA ALA A 97 13.06 10.36 12.25
C ALA A 97 13.22 9.19 13.21
N VAL A 98 12.18 8.40 13.27
CA VAL A 98 12.10 7.15 14.01
C VAL A 98 11.67 6.02 13.08
N ARG A 99 11.98 4.80 13.44
CA ARG A 99 11.50 3.61 12.73
C ARG A 99 10.35 2.99 13.49
N ILE A 100 9.19 2.93 12.85
CA ILE A 100 8.04 2.19 13.34
C ILE A 100 8.02 0.78 12.76
N ARG A 101 7.35 -0.13 13.46
CA ARG A 101 7.24 -1.54 13.10
C ARG A 101 5.79 -2.01 13.23
N THR A 102 5.36 -2.84 12.27
CA THR A 102 4.09 -3.58 12.32
C THR A 102 4.25 -4.88 11.53
N THR A 103 3.17 -5.61 11.23
CA THR A 103 3.14 -6.72 10.28
C THR A 103 2.21 -6.39 9.10
N ILE A 104 2.36 -7.14 8.00
CA ILE A 104 1.48 -6.97 6.84
C ILE A 104 0.03 -7.24 7.24
N CYS A 105 -0.22 -8.28 8.04
CA CYS A 105 -1.56 -8.65 8.51
C CYS A 105 -2.20 -7.52 9.31
N LYS A 106 -1.54 -7.03 10.36
CA LYS A 106 -2.05 -5.95 11.21
C LYS A 106 -2.35 -4.67 10.42
N LEU A 107 -1.43 -4.30 9.49
CA LEU A 107 -1.61 -3.13 8.65
C LEU A 107 -2.82 -3.26 7.73
N ALA A 108 -3.00 -4.44 7.13
CA ALA A 108 -4.12 -4.74 6.26
C ALA A 108 -5.46 -4.75 7.00
N GLU A 109 -5.50 -5.37 8.18
CA GLU A 109 -6.69 -5.46 9.02
C GLU A 109 -7.15 -4.08 9.51
N SER A 110 -6.22 -3.22 9.91
CA SER A 110 -6.54 -1.86 10.36
C SER A 110 -7.25 -1.04 9.29
N LEU A 111 -6.83 -1.15 8.02
CA LEU A 111 -7.51 -0.50 6.91
C LEU A 111 -8.85 -1.18 6.58
N ALA A 112 -8.88 -2.52 6.56
CA ALA A 112 -10.08 -3.27 6.24
C ALA A 112 -11.23 -3.01 7.22
N GLN A 113 -10.94 -2.80 8.51
CA GLN A 113 -11.94 -2.41 9.51
C GLN A 113 -12.63 -1.08 9.17
N THR A 114 -11.90 -0.15 8.57
CA THR A 114 -12.44 1.14 8.13
C THR A 114 -13.34 1.01 6.91
N CYS A 115 -13.03 0.07 6.02
CA CYS A 115 -13.79 -0.18 4.80
C CYS A 115 -15.08 -1.01 5.04
N GLY A 116 -15.19 -1.70 6.19
CA GLY A 116 -16.32 -2.57 6.51
C GLY A 116 -16.56 -3.65 5.46
N GLU A 117 -17.78 -3.77 4.94
CA GLU A 117 -18.16 -4.75 3.92
C GLU A 117 -17.46 -4.53 2.57
N TRP A 118 -17.00 -3.32 2.28
CA TRP A 118 -16.29 -2.95 1.03
C TRP A 118 -14.80 -3.26 1.05
N ALA A 119 -14.27 -3.76 2.15
CA ALA A 119 -12.83 -4.06 2.30
C ALA A 119 -12.28 -4.94 1.17
N HIS A 120 -13.09 -5.85 0.62
CA HIS A 120 -12.70 -6.76 -0.45
C HIS A 120 -12.46 -6.07 -1.80
N THR A 121 -13.01 -4.86 -2.02
CA THR A 121 -12.83 -4.06 -3.24
C THR A 121 -12.00 -2.81 -3.04
N GLU A 122 -11.76 -2.39 -1.80
CA GLU A 122 -11.14 -1.11 -1.48
C GLU A 122 -9.75 -1.24 -0.85
N ALA A 123 -9.55 -2.22 0.02
CA ALA A 123 -8.30 -2.37 0.78
C ALA A 123 -7.40 -3.45 0.20
N PHE A 124 -6.17 -3.11 -0.14
CA PHE A 124 -5.17 -4.05 -0.65
C PHE A 124 -3.84 -3.85 0.07
N VAL A 125 -3.09 -4.93 0.22
CA VAL A 125 -1.70 -4.88 0.67
C VAL A 125 -0.87 -5.80 -0.19
N GLY A 126 0.31 -5.34 -0.59
CA GLY A 126 1.10 -6.16 -1.49
C GLY A 126 2.59 -5.86 -1.49
N ARG A 127 3.36 -6.88 -1.87
CA ARG A 127 4.79 -6.75 -2.09
C ARG A 127 5.08 -6.25 -3.50
N VAL A 128 5.94 -5.24 -3.60
CA VAL A 128 6.36 -4.66 -4.87
C VAL A 128 7.23 -5.66 -5.66
N ARG A 129 6.94 -5.79 -6.95
CA ARG A 129 7.73 -6.54 -7.92
C ARG A 129 8.66 -5.59 -8.66
N TYR A 130 9.93 -5.95 -8.72
CA TYR A 130 10.94 -5.16 -9.41
C TYR A 130 11.17 -5.74 -10.81
N LEU A 131 10.73 -5.02 -11.83
CA LEU A 131 10.71 -5.49 -13.20
C LEU A 131 11.65 -4.66 -14.09
N PRO A 132 12.48 -5.31 -14.93
CA PRO A 132 13.30 -4.61 -15.91
C PRO A 132 12.45 -3.70 -16.82
N SER A 133 13.02 -2.60 -17.29
CA SER A 133 12.26 -1.58 -18.06
C SER A 133 11.54 -2.14 -19.29
N LYS A 134 12.14 -3.15 -19.97
CA LYS A 134 11.49 -3.83 -21.09
C LYS A 134 10.24 -4.59 -20.65
N VAL A 135 10.32 -5.30 -19.50
CA VAL A 135 9.19 -6.07 -18.94
C VAL A 135 8.10 -5.13 -18.43
N LEU A 136 8.47 -4.01 -17.79
CA LEU A 136 7.52 -2.97 -17.38
C LEU A 136 6.73 -2.40 -18.55
N LYS A 137 7.39 -2.15 -19.70
CA LYS A 137 6.71 -1.67 -20.91
C LYS A 137 5.70 -2.70 -21.44
N ILE A 138 6.10 -3.97 -21.53
CA ILE A 138 5.22 -5.07 -21.96
C ILE A 138 4.06 -5.22 -20.98
N TYR A 139 4.32 -5.17 -19.68
CA TYR A 139 3.30 -5.23 -18.64
C TYR A 139 2.29 -4.07 -18.79
N ALA A 140 2.77 -2.83 -18.99
CA ALA A 140 1.90 -1.67 -19.15
C ALA A 140 0.99 -1.75 -20.39
N ILE A 141 1.47 -2.34 -21.48
CA ILE A 141 0.68 -2.52 -22.71
C ILE A 141 -0.41 -3.56 -22.51
N ASN A 142 -0.11 -4.65 -21.80
CA ASN A 142 -0.97 -5.83 -21.75
C ASN A 142 -1.81 -5.93 -20.47
N VAL A 143 -1.59 -5.09 -19.45
CA VAL A 143 -2.23 -5.24 -18.14
C VAL A 143 -3.75 -5.18 -18.17
N PHE A 144 -4.32 -4.46 -19.14
CA PHE A 144 -5.76 -4.33 -19.35
C PHE A 144 -6.21 -4.92 -20.70
N ASP A 145 -5.33 -5.64 -21.42
CA ASP A 145 -5.67 -6.21 -22.70
C ASP A 145 -6.76 -7.29 -22.57
N GLY A 146 -7.81 -7.18 -23.39
CA GLY A 146 -8.95 -8.11 -23.34
C GLY A 146 -9.88 -7.94 -22.12
N VAL A 147 -9.71 -6.89 -21.31
CA VAL A 147 -10.53 -6.64 -20.12
C VAL A 147 -11.48 -5.47 -20.38
N ASP A 148 -12.79 -5.76 -20.43
CA ASP A 148 -13.81 -4.72 -20.68
C ASP A 148 -14.03 -3.82 -19.44
N ALA A 149 -13.93 -4.39 -18.23
CA ALA A 149 -14.12 -3.69 -16.96
C ALA A 149 -13.03 -4.10 -15.94
N PRO A 150 -11.89 -3.41 -15.92
CA PRO A 150 -10.83 -3.69 -14.94
C PRO A 150 -11.28 -3.48 -13.50
N SER A 151 -10.97 -4.42 -12.63
CA SER A 151 -11.30 -4.34 -11.21
C SER A 151 -10.34 -3.43 -10.41
N SER A 152 -10.77 -2.96 -9.23
CA SER A 152 -9.90 -2.24 -8.28
C SER A 152 -8.61 -3.00 -7.98
N ARG A 153 -8.70 -4.34 -7.88
CA ARG A 153 -7.53 -5.21 -7.69
C ARG A 153 -6.51 -5.08 -8.83
N MET A 154 -6.96 -5.10 -10.08
CA MET A 154 -6.05 -4.96 -11.23
C MET A 154 -5.32 -3.62 -11.21
N PHE A 155 -6.01 -2.55 -10.81
CA PHE A 155 -5.37 -1.24 -10.64
C PHE A 155 -4.40 -1.23 -9.47
N ALA A 156 -4.75 -1.84 -8.33
CA ALA A 156 -3.84 -1.99 -7.20
C ALA A 156 -2.56 -2.75 -7.61
N GLU A 157 -2.67 -3.80 -8.44
CA GLU A 157 -1.52 -4.54 -8.95
C GLU A 157 -0.59 -3.69 -9.82
N THR A 158 -1.12 -2.69 -10.56
CA THR A 158 -0.27 -1.76 -11.32
C THR A 158 0.57 -0.84 -10.44
N LEU A 159 0.12 -0.57 -9.21
CA LEU A 159 0.85 0.20 -8.21
C LEU A 159 1.87 -0.65 -7.42
N LEU A 160 1.99 -1.96 -7.72
CA LEU A 160 2.94 -2.88 -7.08
C LEU A 160 4.08 -3.28 -8.03
N VAL A 161 4.42 -2.43 -8.99
CA VAL A 161 5.57 -2.64 -9.87
C VAL A 161 6.51 -1.44 -9.79
N LYS A 162 7.83 -1.71 -9.82
CA LYS A 162 8.87 -0.70 -9.72
C LYS A 162 10.11 -1.12 -10.52
N ARG A 163 10.98 -0.18 -10.85
CA ARG A 163 12.25 -0.45 -11.53
C ARG A 163 13.24 -1.16 -10.63
N PRO A 164 14.14 -2.03 -11.15
CA PRO A 164 15.11 -2.79 -10.34
C PRO A 164 16.07 -1.93 -9.52
N ALA A 165 16.32 -0.68 -9.94
CA ALA A 165 17.16 0.27 -9.20
C ALA A 165 16.69 0.47 -7.74
N PHE A 166 15.41 0.25 -7.46
CA PHE A 166 14.79 0.37 -6.15
C PHE A 166 14.62 -0.96 -5.41
N ALA A 167 15.17 -2.07 -5.93
CA ALA A 167 15.00 -3.40 -5.33
C ALA A 167 15.55 -3.49 -3.89
N HIS A 168 16.49 -2.60 -3.54
CA HIS A 168 17.05 -2.48 -2.20
C HIS A 168 16.01 -2.05 -1.14
N GLU A 169 14.89 -1.45 -1.54
CA GLU A 169 13.83 -1.03 -0.62
C GLU A 169 12.98 -2.20 -0.11
N ARG A 170 12.93 -3.34 -0.82
CA ARG A 170 12.09 -4.52 -0.50
C ARG A 170 10.70 -4.12 -0.04
N GLU A 171 10.05 -3.33 -0.88
CA GLU A 171 8.87 -2.55 -0.53
C GLU A 171 7.62 -3.39 -0.41
N VAL A 172 6.79 -3.03 0.57
CA VAL A 172 5.40 -3.47 0.76
C VAL A 172 4.53 -2.23 0.74
N ARG A 173 3.42 -2.26 0.00
CA ARG A 173 2.47 -1.15 -0.09
C ARG A 173 1.12 -1.52 0.50
N LEU A 174 0.60 -0.65 1.36
CA LEU A 174 -0.81 -0.59 1.70
C LEU A 174 -1.49 0.32 0.68
N LEU A 175 -2.56 -0.15 0.06
CA LEU A 175 -3.28 0.58 -0.99
C LEU A 175 -4.77 0.62 -0.64
N PHE A 176 -5.38 1.77 -0.89
CA PHE A 176 -6.80 2.00 -0.68
C PHE A 176 -7.40 2.62 -1.94
N HIS A 177 -8.52 2.06 -2.40
CA HIS A 177 -9.30 2.59 -3.51
C HIS A 177 -10.57 3.23 -2.97
N LEU A 178 -10.66 4.55 -3.05
CA LEU A 178 -11.81 5.32 -2.63
C LEU A 178 -12.77 5.50 -3.80
N HIS A 179 -14.00 4.97 -3.67
CA HIS A 179 -15.02 5.05 -4.72
C HIS A 179 -15.83 6.37 -4.72
N ASP A 180 -15.53 7.29 -3.80
CA ASP A 180 -16.21 8.57 -3.67
C ASP A 180 -15.45 9.68 -4.40
N ASP A 181 -15.98 10.15 -5.52
CA ASP A 181 -15.39 11.21 -6.34
C ASP A 181 -15.18 12.53 -5.59
N ILE A 182 -16.03 12.85 -4.61
CA ILE A 182 -15.94 14.09 -3.86
C ILE A 182 -14.78 14.04 -2.89
N ARG A 183 -14.65 12.94 -2.14
CA ARG A 183 -13.56 12.73 -1.19
C ARG A 183 -12.23 12.45 -1.88
N ALA A 184 -12.26 11.90 -3.09
CA ALA A 184 -11.07 11.64 -3.88
C ALA A 184 -10.36 12.91 -4.39
N ARG A 185 -10.83 14.11 -4.05
CA ARG A 185 -10.14 15.38 -4.39
C ARG A 185 -8.93 15.64 -3.51
N ASP A 186 -8.94 15.19 -2.27
CA ASP A 186 -7.84 15.39 -1.33
C ASP A 186 -6.63 14.50 -1.68
N ASP A 187 -5.43 15.02 -1.45
CA ASP A 187 -4.18 14.29 -1.69
C ASP A 187 -3.85 13.29 -0.57
N LEU A 188 -4.53 13.39 0.56
CA LEU A 188 -4.35 12.56 1.75
C LEU A 188 -5.66 11.87 2.11
N TYR A 189 -5.56 10.65 2.59
CA TYR A 189 -6.67 9.89 3.18
C TYR A 189 -6.26 9.45 4.58
N ALA A 190 -6.98 9.94 5.59
CA ALA A 190 -6.77 9.57 6.98
C ALA A 190 -7.85 8.59 7.45
N TYR A 191 -7.45 7.55 8.15
CA TYR A 191 -8.37 6.58 8.74
C TYR A 191 -7.99 6.26 10.19
N PRO A 192 -8.97 5.92 11.05
CA PRO A 192 -8.71 5.67 12.46
C PRO A 192 -7.88 4.39 12.66
N ILE A 193 -6.97 4.43 13.63
CA ILE A 193 -6.20 3.28 14.09
C ILE A 193 -6.16 3.25 15.61
N ASP A 194 -5.91 2.09 16.17
CA ASP A 194 -5.53 1.96 17.58
C ASP A 194 -4.00 1.79 17.69
N PRO A 195 -3.25 2.85 17.99
CA PRO A 195 -1.81 2.78 18.09
C PRO A 195 -1.34 1.99 19.32
N ASP A 196 -2.19 1.81 20.34
CA ASP A 196 -1.91 1.07 21.58
C ASP A 196 -2.26 -0.42 21.45
N GLY A 197 -2.99 -0.81 20.40
CA GLY A 197 -3.45 -2.19 20.15
C GLY A 197 -2.35 -3.15 19.67
N CYS A 198 -1.10 -2.69 19.59
CA CYS A 198 0.04 -3.53 19.26
C CYS A 198 0.49 -4.34 20.50
N ASP A 199 0.19 -5.65 20.45
CA ASP A 199 0.75 -6.68 21.35
C ASP A 199 0.25 -6.67 22.80
N ARG A 200 -1.04 -6.98 23.02
CA ARG A 200 -1.37 -7.80 24.20
C ARG A 200 -0.97 -9.23 23.86
N PRO A 201 -0.02 -9.87 24.57
CA PRO A 201 0.19 -11.30 24.43
C PRO A 201 -1.12 -12.00 24.77
N ASP A 202 -1.56 -12.94 23.92
CA ASP A 202 -2.68 -13.85 24.17
C ASP A 202 -2.39 -14.66 25.45
N ASN A 203 -2.81 -14.15 26.58
CA ASN A 203 -2.71 -14.78 27.89
C ASN A 203 -4.05 -15.38 28.30
N ASP A 204 -4.79 -15.98 27.35
CA ASP A 204 -6.03 -16.70 27.72
C ASP A 204 -6.37 -17.89 26.81
N ARG A 205 -5.41 -18.85 26.68
CA ARG A 205 -5.72 -20.19 26.18
C ARG A 205 -5.09 -21.28 27.05
N SER A 206 -5.23 -21.17 28.35
CA SER A 206 -4.90 -22.31 29.23
C SER A 206 -5.65 -22.24 30.55
N LYS A 207 -6.98 -22.38 30.51
CA LYS A 207 -7.79 -22.84 31.66
C LYS A 207 -9.19 -23.21 31.16
N ASN A 208 -9.33 -24.38 30.59
CA ASN A 208 -10.51 -25.22 30.68
C ASN A 208 -10.18 -26.63 30.13
N GLY A 209 -9.48 -27.38 30.96
CA GLY A 209 -9.27 -28.80 30.80
C GLY A 209 -9.15 -29.38 32.20
N GLY A 210 -10.29 -29.74 32.80
CA GLY A 210 -10.27 -30.37 34.11
C GLY A 210 -11.67 -30.50 34.69
N THR A 211 -12.34 -31.52 34.40
CA THR A 211 -12.96 -32.59 35.17
C THR A 211 -13.96 -33.33 34.32
#